data_2a08b8cf2d4937a70df7e0b9598b4ad4
#
_entry.id   2a08b8cf2d4937a70df7e0b9598b4ad4
#
_cell.length_a   1.000
_cell.length_b   1.000
_cell.length_c   1.000
_cell.angle_alpha   90.00
_cell.angle_beta   90.00
_cell.angle_gamma   90.00
#
_symmetry.space_group_name_H-M   'P 1'
#
loop_
_entity.id
_entity.type
_entity.pdbx_description
1 polymer ?
#
loop_
_entity_poly.entity_id
_entity_poly.type
_entity_poly.pdbx_seq_one_letter_code
_entity_poly.pdbx_strand_id
1 'polypeptide(L)'
;ALEQLEIHAPAVIDLLHQLNDTGCCEFLCEPYSHGLSSLANEDCFREEVIRQRNKMKQMFGKEPKVFRNSSLIYSDDIGGLVASMGFKGMLTEGAKHILGWKSPHYVYHCNQAPSLKLLLRDFKLSDDISLRFSNSDWAEYPLFADKYISWIDALPQEEQVINIFMELSALGMACLLYTSPSPRDMRRS
;
A
#
# COMPACT_ATOMS: atom_id res chain seq x y z
N ALA A 1 1.91 11.59 10.48
CA ALA A 1 3.28 11.10 10.17
C ALA A 1 4.12 12.18 9.50
N LEU A 2 3.69 12.81 8.38
CA LEU A 2 4.50 13.80 7.64
C LEU A 2 4.95 14.99 8.51
N GLU A 3 4.05 15.59 9.30
CA GLU A 3 4.41 16.69 10.22
C GLU A 3 5.44 16.27 11.26
N GLN A 4 5.37 15.04 11.74
CA GLN A 4 6.38 14.49 12.67
C GLN A 4 7.73 14.33 11.98
N LEU A 5 7.74 13.88 10.73
CA LEU A 5 8.97 13.77 9.95
C LEU A 5 9.59 15.14 9.64
N GLU A 6 8.77 16.15 9.32
CA GLU A 6 9.26 17.52 9.13
C GLU A 6 10.00 18.06 10.37
N ILE A 7 9.52 17.70 11.58
CA ILE A 7 10.11 18.19 12.83
C ILE A 7 11.30 17.31 13.27
N HIS A 8 11.13 16.00 13.24
CA HIS A 8 12.06 15.07 13.90
C HIS A 8 13.04 14.37 12.95
N ALA A 9 12.73 14.33 11.66
CA ALA A 9 13.55 13.65 10.66
C ALA A 9 13.48 14.33 9.28
N PRO A 10 13.85 15.62 9.16
CA PRO A 10 13.72 16.38 7.90
C PRO A 10 14.47 15.71 6.73
N ALA A 11 15.58 15.04 6.98
CA ALA A 11 16.31 14.30 5.96
C ALA A 11 15.46 13.21 5.27
N VAL A 12 14.46 12.63 5.96
CA VAL A 12 13.52 11.69 5.34
C VAL A 12 12.60 12.41 4.36
N ILE A 13 12.18 13.64 4.68
CA ILE A 13 11.39 14.47 3.76
C ILE A 13 12.19 14.80 2.51
N ASP A 14 13.48 15.12 2.63
CA ASP A 14 14.36 15.35 1.48
C ASP A 14 14.46 14.12 0.58
N LEU A 15 14.56 12.91 1.17
CA LEU A 15 14.54 11.66 0.42
C LEU A 15 13.21 11.41 -0.29
N LEU A 16 12.08 11.74 0.34
CA LEU A 16 10.76 11.65 -0.29
C LEU A 16 10.62 12.64 -1.46
N HIS A 17 11.18 13.84 -1.35
CA HIS A 17 11.25 14.78 -2.48
C HIS A 17 12.09 14.21 -3.63
N GLN A 18 13.29 13.70 -3.35
CA GLN A 18 14.13 13.06 -4.36
C GLN A 18 13.38 11.91 -5.04
N LEU A 19 12.68 11.07 -4.28
CA LEU A 19 11.89 9.97 -4.81
C LEU A 19 10.74 10.48 -5.70
N ASN A 20 10.03 11.54 -5.27
CA ASN A 20 9.00 12.19 -6.08
C ASN A 20 9.54 12.72 -7.43
N ASP A 21 10.74 13.27 -7.42
CA ASP A 21 11.37 13.89 -8.60
C ASP A 21 11.84 12.85 -9.62
N THR A 22 12.07 11.61 -9.19
CA THR A 22 12.36 10.51 -10.13
C THR A 22 11.19 10.19 -11.06
N GLY A 23 9.96 10.51 -10.66
CA GLY A 23 8.74 10.10 -11.36
C GLY A 23 8.42 8.60 -11.27
N CYS A 24 9.21 7.82 -10.52
CA CYS A 24 9.05 6.37 -10.35
C CYS A 24 8.10 5.98 -9.22
N CYS A 25 7.55 6.95 -8.48
CA CYS A 25 6.59 6.70 -7.40
C CYS A 25 5.36 7.57 -7.53
N GLU A 26 4.25 7.10 -6.97
CA GLU A 26 3.03 7.86 -6.77
C GLU A 26 2.68 7.84 -5.28
N PHE A 27 2.45 9.04 -4.71
CA PHE A 27 1.97 9.15 -3.35
C PHE A 27 0.45 8.97 -3.32
N LEU A 28 0.00 8.14 -2.39
CA LEU A 28 -1.43 7.89 -2.17
C LEU A 28 -2.01 8.94 -1.22
N CYS A 29 -3.33 9.12 -1.30
CA CYS A 29 -4.08 9.84 -0.27
C CYS A 29 -4.64 8.86 0.75
N GLU A 30 -4.66 9.26 2.00
CA GLU A 30 -5.32 8.55 3.10
C GLU A 30 -6.00 9.58 4.04
N PRO A 31 -6.80 9.16 5.04
CA PRO A 31 -7.26 10.08 6.07
C PRO A 31 -6.08 10.68 6.82
N TYR A 32 -6.09 11.99 7.05
CA TYR A 32 -4.96 12.76 7.61
C TYR A 32 -4.43 12.20 8.94
N SER A 33 -5.35 11.90 9.86
CA SER A 33 -5.03 11.34 11.17
C SER A 33 -4.84 9.83 11.18
N HIS A 34 -5.01 9.15 10.02
CA HIS A 34 -5.05 7.69 9.93
C HIS A 34 -6.09 7.06 10.88
N GLY A 35 -7.17 7.78 11.13
CA GLY A 35 -8.27 7.38 12.02
C GLY A 35 -9.36 6.58 11.29
N LEU A 36 -10.42 6.26 12.03
CA LEU A 36 -11.58 5.51 11.53
C LEU A 36 -12.76 6.41 11.15
N SER A 37 -12.49 7.65 10.74
CA SER A 37 -13.51 8.65 10.38
C SER A 37 -14.47 8.15 9.29
N SER A 38 -14.00 7.30 8.39
CA SER A 38 -14.84 6.66 7.35
C SER A 38 -15.99 5.79 7.88
N LEU A 39 -15.92 5.35 9.14
CA LEU A 39 -16.97 4.57 9.80
C LEU A 39 -17.83 5.42 10.73
N ALA A 40 -17.36 6.60 11.11
CA ALA A 40 -17.99 7.40 12.16
C ALA A 40 -18.82 8.55 11.60
N ASN A 41 -18.29 9.32 10.67
CA ASN A 41 -18.92 10.53 10.16
C ASN A 41 -18.37 10.91 8.80
N GLU A 42 -19.26 11.09 7.82
CA GLU A 42 -18.90 11.43 6.43
C GLU A 42 -18.22 12.79 6.32
N ASP A 43 -18.71 13.81 7.00
CA ASP A 43 -18.15 15.17 6.90
C ASP A 43 -16.72 15.20 7.47
N CYS A 44 -16.51 14.58 8.63
CA CYS A 44 -15.20 14.42 9.24
C CYS A 44 -14.25 13.66 8.31
N PHE A 45 -14.72 12.60 7.68
CA PHE A 45 -13.91 11.83 6.71
C PHE A 45 -13.52 12.68 5.51
N ARG A 46 -14.46 13.46 4.94
CA ARG A 46 -14.17 14.38 3.83
C ARG A 46 -13.13 15.44 4.22
N GLU A 47 -13.26 16.05 5.39
CA GLU A 47 -12.30 17.04 5.90
C GLU A 47 -10.89 16.46 6.05
N GLU A 48 -10.78 15.26 6.62
CA GLU A 48 -9.52 14.53 6.77
C GLU A 48 -8.84 14.27 5.42
N VAL A 49 -9.62 13.81 4.45
CA VAL A 49 -9.13 13.50 3.09
C VAL A 49 -8.71 14.78 2.36
N ILE A 50 -9.50 15.85 2.45
CA ILE A 50 -9.16 17.15 1.84
C ILE A 50 -7.89 17.72 2.47
N ARG A 51 -7.78 17.65 3.79
CA ARG A 51 -6.58 18.10 4.52
C ARG A 51 -5.32 17.36 4.06
N GLN A 52 -5.39 16.05 3.96
CA GLN A 52 -4.27 15.24 3.49
C GLN A 52 -3.91 15.55 2.03
N ARG A 53 -4.91 15.64 1.14
CA ARG A 53 -4.69 15.99 -0.27
C ARG A 53 -3.97 17.32 -0.41
N ASN A 54 -4.41 18.35 0.34
CA ASN A 54 -3.80 19.67 0.33
C ASN A 54 -2.34 19.62 0.86
N LYS A 55 -2.09 18.87 1.93
CA LYS A 55 -0.72 18.68 2.46
C LYS A 55 0.18 18.01 1.41
N MET A 56 -0.30 16.96 0.75
CA MET A 56 0.45 16.27 -0.30
C MET A 56 0.75 17.18 -1.49
N LYS A 57 -0.23 17.96 -1.93
CA LYS A 57 -0.06 18.95 -3.01
C LYS A 57 0.95 20.02 -2.63
N GLN A 58 0.88 20.52 -1.40
CA GLN A 58 1.82 21.53 -0.88
C GLN A 58 3.25 20.98 -0.81
N MET A 59 3.43 19.76 -0.33
CA MET A 59 4.75 19.18 -0.16
C MET A 59 5.36 18.68 -1.48
N PHE A 60 4.60 17.98 -2.30
CA PHE A 60 5.13 17.24 -3.46
C PHE A 60 4.69 17.84 -4.82
N GLY A 61 3.90 18.91 -4.82
CA GLY A 61 3.44 19.57 -6.04
C GLY A 61 2.42 18.77 -6.87
N LYS A 62 2.02 17.58 -6.42
CA LYS A 62 1.11 16.68 -7.13
C LYS A 62 -0.11 16.34 -6.28
N GLU A 63 -1.27 16.27 -6.92
CA GLU A 63 -2.48 15.76 -6.27
C GLU A 63 -2.56 14.24 -6.38
N PRO A 64 -2.71 13.53 -5.25
CA PRO A 64 -2.94 12.08 -5.26
C PRO A 64 -4.22 11.72 -6.02
N LYS A 65 -4.15 10.72 -6.88
CA LYS A 65 -5.30 10.20 -7.66
C LYS A 65 -5.86 8.90 -7.11
N VAL A 66 -5.08 8.22 -6.29
CA VAL A 66 -5.41 6.93 -5.69
C VAL A 66 -5.53 7.11 -4.18
N PHE A 67 -6.54 6.48 -3.61
CA PHE A 67 -6.87 6.54 -2.20
C PHE A 67 -6.61 5.20 -1.51
N ARG A 68 -6.17 5.25 -0.26
CA ARG A 68 -6.07 4.11 0.65
C ARG A 68 -6.73 4.48 1.97
N ASN A 69 -7.76 3.74 2.36
CA ASN A 69 -8.38 3.98 3.66
C ASN A 69 -7.54 3.40 4.80
N SER A 70 -7.71 3.95 5.99
CA SER A 70 -7.12 3.39 7.22
C SER A 70 -7.50 1.91 7.34
N SER A 71 -6.51 1.08 7.68
CA SER A 71 -6.67 -0.38 7.82
C SER A 71 -7.29 -1.07 6.59
N LEU A 72 -7.19 -0.47 5.40
CA LEU A 72 -7.77 -0.97 4.14
C LEU A 72 -9.29 -1.20 4.21
N ILE A 73 -9.99 -0.54 5.13
CA ILE A 73 -11.44 -0.65 5.31
C ILE A 73 -12.16 -0.19 4.04
N TYR A 74 -13.05 -1.02 3.55
CA TYR A 74 -13.84 -0.78 2.35
C TYR A 74 -15.30 -1.19 2.56
N SER A 75 -16.18 -0.40 2.01
CA SER A 75 -17.55 -0.73 1.62
C SER A 75 -17.92 0.02 0.34
N ASP A 76 -18.97 -0.38 -0.35
CA ASP A 76 -19.42 0.35 -1.55
C ASP A 76 -19.82 1.80 -1.23
N ASP A 77 -20.35 2.08 -0.02
CA ASP A 77 -20.65 3.44 0.44
C ASP A 77 -19.38 4.28 0.57
N ILE A 78 -18.34 3.74 1.20
CA ILE A 78 -17.03 4.40 1.29
C ILE A 78 -16.44 4.61 -0.11
N GLY A 79 -16.55 3.60 -0.98
CA GLY A 79 -16.10 3.70 -2.37
C GLY A 79 -16.83 4.79 -3.14
N GLY A 80 -18.15 4.89 -3.01
CA GLY A 80 -18.97 5.96 -3.60
C GLY A 80 -18.54 7.35 -3.11
N LEU A 81 -18.29 7.47 -1.80
CA LEU A 81 -17.82 8.69 -1.18
C LEU A 81 -16.42 9.10 -1.70
N VAL A 82 -15.48 8.17 -1.77
CA VAL A 82 -14.13 8.38 -2.32
C VAL A 82 -14.19 8.80 -3.79
N ALA A 83 -15.05 8.15 -4.59
CA ALA A 83 -15.26 8.52 -5.99
C ALA A 83 -15.81 9.94 -6.13
N SER A 84 -16.76 10.34 -5.25
CA SER A 84 -17.34 11.70 -5.25
C SER A 84 -16.31 12.79 -4.97
N MET A 85 -15.22 12.45 -4.27
CA MET A 85 -14.07 13.32 -4.03
C MET A 85 -13.07 13.36 -5.19
N GLY A 86 -13.33 12.66 -6.31
CA GLY A 86 -12.57 12.72 -7.56
C GLY A 86 -11.41 11.72 -7.66
N PHE A 87 -11.27 10.78 -6.74
CA PHE A 87 -10.28 9.72 -6.87
C PHE A 87 -10.62 8.75 -8.00
N LYS A 88 -9.59 8.17 -8.62
CA LYS A 88 -9.70 7.24 -9.76
C LYS A 88 -9.50 5.79 -9.37
N GLY A 89 -8.79 5.57 -8.28
CA GLY A 89 -8.51 4.25 -7.75
C GLY A 89 -8.53 4.23 -6.22
N MET A 90 -8.77 3.05 -5.67
CA MET A 90 -8.71 2.81 -4.23
C MET A 90 -8.02 1.48 -3.96
N LEU A 91 -7.10 1.49 -3.01
CA LEU A 91 -6.45 0.28 -2.51
C LEU A 91 -7.29 -0.28 -1.35
N THR A 92 -7.55 -1.58 -1.39
CA THR A 92 -8.34 -2.25 -0.34
C THR A 92 -7.86 -3.68 -0.11
N GLU A 93 -8.33 -4.31 0.96
CA GLU A 93 -8.02 -5.69 1.27
C GLU A 93 -8.74 -6.65 0.31
N GLY A 94 -8.02 -7.66 -0.17
CA GLY A 94 -8.58 -8.77 -0.92
C GLY A 94 -9.22 -9.82 0.01
N ALA A 95 -10.28 -9.43 0.74
CA ALA A 95 -10.88 -10.26 1.76
C ALA A 95 -11.48 -11.54 1.18
N LYS A 96 -10.86 -12.69 1.47
CA LYS A 96 -11.22 -13.99 0.90
C LYS A 96 -12.69 -14.38 1.13
N HIS A 97 -13.28 -14.02 2.26
CA HIS A 97 -14.70 -14.31 2.57
C HIS A 97 -15.67 -13.49 1.70
N ILE A 98 -15.25 -12.35 1.15
CA ILE A 98 -16.02 -11.54 0.20
C ILE A 98 -15.77 -12.01 -1.23
N LEU A 99 -14.51 -12.27 -1.59
CA LEU A 99 -14.14 -12.71 -2.93
C LEU A 99 -14.62 -14.13 -3.24
N GLY A 100 -14.71 -14.98 -2.20
CA GLY A 100 -15.05 -16.40 -2.36
C GLY A 100 -13.96 -17.11 -3.20
N TRP A 101 -14.36 -17.54 -4.41
CA TRP A 101 -13.47 -18.21 -5.36
C TRP A 101 -12.71 -17.26 -6.31
N LYS A 102 -13.07 -15.97 -6.30
CA LYS A 102 -12.46 -14.98 -7.19
C LYS A 102 -11.04 -14.63 -6.71
N SER A 103 -10.14 -14.38 -7.69
CA SER A 103 -8.78 -13.94 -7.40
C SER A 103 -8.72 -12.44 -7.06
N PRO A 104 -7.84 -11.99 -6.16
CA PRO A 104 -7.57 -10.58 -5.94
C PRO A 104 -6.78 -9.92 -7.09
N HIS A 105 -6.32 -10.67 -8.07
CA HIS A 105 -5.42 -10.24 -9.14
C HIS A 105 -6.14 -9.65 -10.36
N TYR A 106 -7.37 -9.20 -10.18
CA TYR A 106 -8.12 -8.46 -11.19
C TYR A 106 -8.40 -7.04 -10.73
N VAL A 107 -8.57 -6.14 -11.71
CA VAL A 107 -9.03 -4.78 -11.42
C VAL A 107 -10.54 -4.80 -11.22
N TYR A 108 -10.97 -4.58 -10.00
CA TYR A 108 -12.38 -4.48 -9.63
C TYR A 108 -12.89 -3.04 -9.77
N HIS A 109 -14.14 -2.83 -9.51
CA HIS A 109 -14.76 -1.51 -9.43
C HIS A 109 -15.77 -1.43 -8.29
N CYS A 110 -15.99 -0.22 -7.81
CA CYS A 110 -17.03 0.03 -6.82
C CYS A 110 -18.43 -0.08 -7.49
N ASN A 111 -19.36 -0.80 -6.84
CA ASN A 111 -20.71 -0.96 -7.39
C ASN A 111 -21.48 0.37 -7.47
N GLN A 112 -21.31 1.24 -6.46
CA GLN A 112 -21.98 2.56 -6.44
C GLN A 112 -21.31 3.58 -7.36
N ALA A 113 -20.03 3.39 -7.71
CA ALA A 113 -19.28 4.28 -8.58
C ALA A 113 -18.33 3.49 -9.48
N PRO A 114 -18.81 2.94 -10.61
CA PRO A 114 -18.03 2.07 -11.50
C PRO A 114 -16.77 2.72 -12.09
N SER A 115 -16.67 4.04 -12.04
CA SER A 115 -15.46 4.79 -12.45
C SER A 115 -14.30 4.63 -11.48
N LEU A 116 -14.57 4.30 -10.19
CA LEU A 116 -13.55 4.03 -9.19
C LEU A 116 -13.05 2.61 -9.34
N LYS A 117 -11.77 2.47 -9.68
CA LYS A 117 -11.09 1.17 -9.75
C LYS A 117 -10.62 0.74 -8.37
N LEU A 118 -10.79 -0.55 -8.08
CA LEU A 118 -10.35 -1.16 -6.84
C LEU A 118 -9.18 -2.09 -7.13
N LEU A 119 -8.09 -1.88 -6.43
CA LEU A 119 -6.89 -2.70 -6.46
C LEU A 119 -6.81 -3.45 -5.14
N LEU A 120 -6.98 -4.76 -5.20
CA LEU A 120 -7.06 -5.62 -4.03
C LEU A 120 -5.68 -6.11 -3.62
N ARG A 121 -5.39 -6.07 -2.34
CA ARG A 121 -4.16 -6.60 -1.77
C ARG A 121 -4.10 -8.12 -1.94
N ASP A 122 -3.02 -8.65 -2.49
CA ASP A 122 -2.70 -10.05 -2.26
C ASP A 122 -2.20 -10.23 -0.82
N PHE A 123 -3.05 -10.78 0.04
CA PHE A 123 -2.75 -10.92 1.45
C PHE A 123 -1.60 -11.91 1.70
N LYS A 124 -1.53 -13.01 0.91
CA LYS A 124 -0.52 -14.05 1.11
C LYS A 124 0.88 -13.53 0.75
N LEU A 125 1.05 -13.05 -0.47
CA LEU A 125 2.34 -12.50 -0.92
C LEU A 125 2.76 -11.29 -0.08
N SER A 126 1.82 -10.44 0.31
CA SER A 126 2.10 -9.28 1.17
C SER A 126 2.52 -9.70 2.58
N ASP A 127 1.82 -10.65 3.20
CA ASP A 127 2.14 -11.14 4.55
C ASP A 127 3.43 -11.94 4.58
N ASP A 128 3.76 -12.65 3.50
CA ASP A 128 5.01 -13.39 3.39
C ASP A 128 6.22 -12.46 3.49
N ILE A 129 6.14 -11.24 2.90
CA ILE A 129 7.18 -10.22 3.02
C ILE A 129 7.08 -9.44 4.34
N SER A 130 5.87 -9.04 4.74
CA SER A 130 5.71 -8.10 5.85
C SER A 130 5.79 -8.77 7.21
N LEU A 131 5.31 -10.01 7.37
CA LEU A 131 5.15 -10.66 8.66
C LEU A 131 5.99 -11.93 8.81
N ARG A 132 6.12 -12.71 7.73
CA ARG A 132 6.76 -14.04 7.81
C ARG A 132 8.22 -14.04 7.42
N PHE A 133 8.67 -13.04 6.66
CA PHE A 133 10.03 -12.97 6.11
C PHE A 133 11.14 -13.18 7.16
N SER A 134 10.97 -12.63 8.37
CA SER A 134 11.94 -12.72 9.46
C SER A 134 11.68 -13.86 10.45
N ASN A 135 10.62 -14.66 10.24
CA ASN A 135 10.24 -15.73 11.16
C ASN A 135 10.98 -17.02 10.81
N SER A 136 11.96 -17.40 11.62
CA SER A 136 12.74 -18.65 11.46
C SER A 136 11.91 -19.92 11.57
N ASP A 137 10.75 -19.87 12.24
CA ASP A 137 9.86 -21.02 12.41
C ASP A 137 8.90 -21.21 11.23
N TRP A 138 8.91 -20.29 10.28
CA TRP A 138 8.11 -20.40 9.08
C TRP A 138 8.68 -21.45 8.13
N ALA A 139 7.83 -22.35 7.63
CA ALA A 139 8.25 -23.46 6.78
C ALA A 139 8.98 -23.05 5.50
N GLU A 140 8.74 -21.82 5.01
CA GLU A 140 9.36 -21.28 3.80
C GLU A 140 10.63 -20.45 4.09
N TYR A 141 11.02 -20.33 5.38
CA TYR A 141 12.24 -19.62 5.77
C TYR A 141 13.50 -20.42 5.41
N PRO A 142 14.58 -19.76 4.93
CA PRO A 142 14.66 -18.34 4.55
C PRO A 142 14.00 -18.08 3.19
N LEU A 143 13.32 -16.94 3.07
CA LEU A 143 12.72 -16.52 1.81
C LEU A 143 13.75 -15.73 0.99
N PHE A 144 14.19 -16.31 -0.12
CA PHE A 144 15.05 -15.66 -1.10
C PHE A 144 14.22 -15.09 -2.26
N ALA A 145 14.80 -14.10 -2.96
CA ALA A 145 14.15 -13.43 -4.07
C ALA A 145 13.68 -14.40 -5.17
N ASP A 146 14.54 -15.35 -5.56
CA ASP A 146 14.22 -16.32 -6.60
C ASP A 146 13.01 -17.19 -6.24
N LYS A 147 12.91 -17.60 -4.96
CA LYS A 147 11.78 -18.35 -4.45
C LYS A 147 10.50 -17.53 -4.49
N TYR A 148 10.56 -16.28 -4.06
CA TYR A 148 9.40 -15.38 -4.07
C TYR A 148 8.94 -15.09 -5.50
N ILE A 149 9.87 -14.84 -6.42
CA ILE A 149 9.56 -14.65 -7.85
C ILE A 149 8.93 -15.90 -8.45
N SER A 150 9.41 -17.09 -8.10
CA SER A 150 8.82 -18.33 -8.59
C SER A 150 7.34 -18.52 -8.18
N TRP A 151 6.93 -17.99 -7.03
CA TRP A 151 5.52 -17.98 -6.62
C TRP A 151 4.68 -17.01 -7.45
N ILE A 152 5.26 -15.85 -7.80
CA ILE A 152 4.61 -14.89 -8.68
C ILE A 152 4.46 -15.47 -10.09
N ASP A 153 5.52 -16.08 -10.62
CA ASP A 153 5.53 -16.69 -11.96
C ASP A 153 4.58 -17.91 -12.08
N ALA A 154 4.26 -18.55 -10.94
CA ALA A 154 3.32 -19.67 -10.90
C ALA A 154 1.84 -19.23 -10.92
N LEU A 155 1.55 -17.92 -10.83
CA LEU A 155 0.18 -17.42 -10.93
C LEU A 155 -0.36 -17.55 -12.37
N PRO A 156 -1.69 -17.69 -12.52
CA PRO A 156 -2.30 -17.79 -13.83
C PRO A 156 -1.97 -16.59 -14.72
N GLN A 157 -1.59 -16.84 -15.98
CA GLN A 157 -1.20 -15.78 -16.92
C GLN A 157 -2.33 -14.83 -17.34
N GLU A 158 -3.57 -15.25 -17.15
CA GLU A 158 -4.76 -14.42 -17.39
C GLU A 158 -5.01 -13.38 -16.31
N GLU A 159 -4.32 -13.44 -15.17
CA GLU A 159 -4.45 -12.46 -14.11
C GLU A 159 -3.81 -11.13 -14.51
N GLN A 160 -4.46 -10.02 -14.13
CA GLN A 160 -4.15 -8.70 -14.67
C GLN A 160 -3.12 -7.92 -13.85
N VAL A 161 -3.15 -8.12 -12.52
CA VAL A 161 -2.37 -7.30 -11.59
C VAL A 161 -2.12 -8.06 -10.29
N ILE A 162 -0.93 -7.88 -9.73
CA ILE A 162 -0.59 -8.37 -8.39
C ILE A 162 -0.25 -7.15 -7.54
N ASN A 163 -1.04 -6.94 -6.49
CA ASN A 163 -0.87 -5.82 -5.59
C ASN A 163 -0.25 -6.28 -4.27
N ILE A 164 1.01 -5.95 -4.06
CA ILE A 164 1.76 -6.28 -2.86
C ILE A 164 1.82 -5.04 -1.98
N PHE A 165 1.22 -5.12 -0.78
CA PHE A 165 1.19 -4.03 0.19
C PHE A 165 2.03 -4.42 1.41
N MET A 166 2.98 -3.57 1.76
CA MET A 166 3.82 -3.78 2.93
C MET A 166 4.09 -2.46 3.63
N GLU A 167 4.38 -2.53 4.91
CA GLU A 167 4.84 -1.39 5.69
C GLU A 167 6.36 -1.22 5.53
N LEU A 168 6.84 0.02 5.47
CA LEU A 168 8.28 0.30 5.43
C LEU A 168 9.03 -0.24 6.66
N SER A 169 8.35 -0.32 7.79
CA SER A 169 8.89 -0.94 9.02
C SER A 169 9.31 -2.40 8.82
N ALA A 170 8.66 -3.12 7.91
CA ALA A 170 9.04 -4.50 7.60
C ALA A 170 10.47 -4.59 7.05
N LEU A 171 10.96 -3.59 6.32
CA LEU A 171 12.31 -3.55 5.77
C LEU A 171 13.39 -3.16 6.80
N GLY A 172 13.03 -2.50 7.88
CA GLY A 172 14.01 -1.98 8.85
C GLY A 172 13.92 -2.60 10.25
N MET A 173 12.72 -2.98 10.68
CA MET A 173 12.49 -3.51 12.03
C MET A 173 12.28 -5.02 12.06
N ALA A 174 11.55 -5.56 11.09
CA ALA A 174 11.27 -6.99 11.01
C ALA A 174 12.35 -7.74 10.21
N CYS A 175 12.86 -7.15 9.15
CA CYS A 175 14.01 -7.65 8.42
C CYS A 175 15.27 -7.05 9.04
N LEU A 176 15.98 -7.83 9.84
CA LEU A 176 17.30 -7.43 10.31
C LEU A 176 18.19 -7.23 9.08
N LEU A 177 18.81 -6.05 8.97
CA LEU A 177 19.76 -5.69 7.90
C LEU A 177 20.87 -6.73 7.69
N TYR A 178 21.09 -7.61 8.68
CA TYR A 178 22.07 -8.70 8.66
C TYR A 178 21.61 -9.99 7.98
N THR A 179 20.33 -10.15 7.70
CA THR A 179 19.79 -11.38 7.07
C THR A 179 19.49 -11.22 5.58
N SER A 180 19.48 -9.99 5.07
CA SER A 180 19.42 -9.74 3.64
C SER A 180 20.87 -9.66 3.10
N PRO A 181 21.35 -10.66 2.35
CA PRO A 181 22.69 -10.57 1.74
C PRO A 181 22.69 -9.37 0.79
N SER A 182 23.43 -8.33 1.18
CA SER A 182 23.70 -7.20 0.31
C SER A 182 24.46 -7.69 -0.92
N PRO A 183 24.28 -7.10 -2.11
CA PRO A 183 25.11 -7.38 -3.27
C PRO A 183 26.63 -7.24 -3.01
N ARG A 184 27.01 -6.56 -1.90
CA ARG A 184 28.42 -6.46 -1.45
C ARG A 184 28.89 -7.70 -0.70
N ASP A 185 27.99 -8.43 -0.04
CA ASP A 185 28.33 -9.62 0.74
C ASP A 185 28.51 -10.84 -0.17
N MET A 186 27.83 -10.87 -1.31
CA MET A 186 27.99 -11.91 -2.33
C MET A 186 29.32 -11.85 -3.11
N ARG A 187 30.11 -10.78 -2.96
CA ARG A 187 31.42 -10.65 -3.60
C ARG A 187 32.60 -11.12 -2.73
N ARG A 188 32.32 -11.67 -1.54
CA ARG A 188 33.36 -12.13 -0.58
C ARG A 188 33.35 -13.64 -0.30
N SER A 189 32.55 -14.41 -1.03
CA SER A 189 32.60 -15.86 -1.00
C SER A 189 33.25 -16.46 -2.23
#